data_c93d2689c70a1eab9b7bde861c782227
#
_entry.id   c93d2689c70a1eab9b7bde861c782227
#
_cell.length_a   1.000
_cell.length_b   1.000
_cell.length_c   1.000
_cell.angle_alpha   90.00
_cell.angle_beta   90.00
_cell.angle_gamma   90.00
#
_symmetry.space_group_name_H-M   'P 1'
#
loop_
_entity.id
_entity.type
_entity.pdbx_description
1 polymer ?
#
loop_
_entity_poly.entity_id
_entity_poly.type
_entity_poly.pdbx_seq_one_letter_code
_entity_poly.pdbx_strand_id
1 'polypeptide(L)'
;HLTTRRQRQMCIRDREDALSAFRLGYLSLPERARAEQLAWACARRIVELLPADDNSPDELRRLRASLASTYYGNFSVFRSAPDTWAIDQLFPVMPIHRLHEQPEQLGSIADLTCDSDGKLARFIQGGQSKSLLELHTPTPGQPYLVGLFLAGAYQEVMGNLHNLFGSTNAVHIRLAPGGGYQLDHVVRGLSLIHI
;
A
#
# COMPACT_ATOMS: atom_id res chain seq x y z
N HIS A 1 30.74 -4.94 5.50
CA HIS A 1 29.65 -4.34 6.32
C HIS A 1 29.71 -2.81 6.41
N LEU A 2 30.89 -2.20 6.50
CA LEU A 2 31.05 -0.73 6.60
C LEU A 2 30.81 -0.01 5.24
N THR A 3 31.17 -0.63 4.14
CA THR A 3 31.00 -0.10 2.78
C THR A 3 29.50 0.09 2.43
N THR A 4 28.65 -0.88 2.75
CA THR A 4 27.21 -0.83 2.44
C THR A 4 26.45 0.22 3.24
N ARG A 5 26.86 0.53 4.47
CA ARG A 5 26.22 1.58 5.29
C ARG A 5 26.58 2.97 4.75
N ARG A 6 27.83 3.19 4.34
CA ARG A 6 28.29 4.43 3.71
C ARG A 6 27.60 4.68 2.37
N GLN A 7 27.48 3.67 1.53
CA GLN A 7 26.83 3.78 0.22
C GLN A 7 25.33 4.10 0.35
N ARG A 8 24.63 3.53 1.35
CA ARG A 8 23.22 3.82 1.61
C ARG A 8 22.99 5.26 2.05
N GLN A 9 23.79 5.77 2.97
CA GLN A 9 23.74 7.17 3.40
C GLN A 9 24.09 8.14 2.26
N MET A 10 25.01 7.79 1.40
CA MET A 10 25.35 8.56 0.20
C MET A 10 24.15 8.72 -0.72
N CYS A 11 23.51 7.65 -1.15
CA CYS A 11 22.38 7.75 -2.11
C CYS A 11 21.23 8.62 -1.63
N ILE A 12 20.90 8.59 -0.33
CA ILE A 12 19.83 9.44 0.24
C ILE A 12 20.27 10.89 0.30
N ARG A 13 21.49 11.14 0.79
CA ARG A 13 22.05 12.49 0.88
C ARG A 13 22.23 13.12 -0.50
N ASP A 14 22.77 12.37 -1.47
CA ASP A 14 22.96 12.85 -2.83
C ASP A 14 21.66 13.27 -3.51
N ARG A 15 20.56 12.56 -3.21
CA ARG A 15 19.23 12.96 -3.70
C ARG A 15 18.74 14.27 -3.06
N GLU A 16 18.94 14.45 -1.76
CA GLU A 16 18.56 15.68 -1.04
C GLU A 16 19.42 16.87 -1.49
N ASP A 17 20.71 16.63 -1.71
CA ASP A 17 21.65 17.63 -2.24
C ASP A 17 21.29 18.03 -3.67
N ALA A 18 20.92 17.08 -4.53
CA ALA A 18 20.43 17.37 -5.88
C ALA A 18 19.11 18.18 -5.87
N LEU A 19 18.19 17.87 -4.95
CA LEU A 19 16.95 18.65 -4.78
C LEU A 19 17.26 20.07 -4.31
N SER A 20 18.18 20.23 -3.38
CA SER A 20 18.61 21.54 -2.87
C SER A 20 19.31 22.35 -3.95
N ALA A 21 20.21 21.74 -4.72
CA ALA A 21 20.88 22.38 -5.85
C ALA A 21 19.89 22.82 -6.94
N PHE A 22 18.87 22.01 -7.22
CA PHE A 22 17.79 22.40 -8.13
C PHE A 22 16.99 23.61 -7.61
N ARG A 23 16.61 23.61 -6.33
CA ARG A 23 15.90 24.74 -5.72
C ARG A 23 16.68 26.04 -5.75
N LEU A 24 17.99 25.95 -5.68
CA LEU A 24 18.92 27.09 -5.77
C LEU A 24 19.27 27.49 -7.21
N GLY A 25 18.74 26.80 -8.21
CA GLY A 25 19.00 27.07 -9.62
C GLY A 25 20.34 26.58 -10.16
N TYR A 26 21.07 25.75 -9.40
CA TYR A 26 22.34 25.16 -9.85
C TYR A 26 22.15 23.93 -10.76
N LEU A 27 20.99 23.27 -10.70
CA LEU A 27 20.65 22.16 -11.58
C LEU A 27 19.40 22.50 -12.40
N SER A 28 19.42 22.10 -13.66
CA SER A 28 18.24 22.09 -14.52
C SER A 28 17.28 20.95 -14.15
N LEU A 29 16.04 21.03 -14.62
CA LEU A 29 15.05 19.98 -14.40
C LEU A 29 15.46 18.60 -14.97
N PRO A 30 16.07 18.50 -16.19
CA PRO A 30 16.61 17.23 -16.69
C PRO A 30 17.73 16.65 -15.82
N GLU A 31 18.65 17.48 -15.31
CA GLU A 31 19.72 17.03 -14.43
C GLU A 31 19.19 16.52 -13.09
N ARG A 32 18.21 17.21 -12.49
CA ARG A 32 17.51 16.74 -11.32
C ARG A 32 16.82 15.40 -11.57
N ALA A 33 16.07 15.27 -12.67
CA ALA A 33 15.40 14.02 -13.04
C ALA A 33 16.40 12.87 -13.19
N ARG A 34 17.57 13.13 -13.79
CA ARG A 34 18.64 12.16 -13.92
C ARG A 34 19.21 11.73 -12.56
N ALA A 35 19.44 12.67 -11.66
CA ALA A 35 19.92 12.38 -10.30
C ALA A 35 18.92 11.51 -9.53
N GLU A 36 17.62 11.81 -9.61
CA GLU A 36 16.57 11.00 -9.00
C GLU A 36 16.51 9.58 -9.59
N GLN A 37 16.57 9.43 -10.90
CA GLN A 37 16.62 8.11 -11.56
C GLN A 37 17.80 7.26 -11.09
N LEU A 38 18.98 7.85 -10.98
CA LEU A 38 20.17 7.16 -10.48
C LEU A 38 20.03 6.77 -9.02
N ALA A 39 19.52 7.66 -8.17
CA ALA A 39 19.28 7.37 -6.75
C ALA A 39 18.32 6.19 -6.57
N TRP A 40 17.22 6.16 -7.33
CA TRP A 40 16.27 5.05 -7.30
C TRP A 40 16.86 3.75 -7.87
N ALA A 41 17.68 3.82 -8.91
CA ALA A 41 18.38 2.64 -9.43
C ALA A 41 19.35 2.05 -8.41
N CYS A 42 20.14 2.89 -7.73
CA CYS A 42 21.00 2.48 -6.63
C CYS A 42 20.23 1.86 -5.47
N ALA A 43 19.12 2.49 -5.07
CA ALA A 43 18.27 2.00 -3.98
C ALA A 43 17.71 0.60 -4.29
N ARG A 44 17.17 0.39 -5.50
CA ARG A 44 16.70 -0.94 -5.95
C ARG A 44 17.84 -1.97 -5.92
N ARG A 45 19.00 -1.61 -6.44
CA ARG A 45 20.16 -2.51 -6.46
C ARG A 45 20.64 -2.90 -5.06
N ILE A 46 20.60 -1.98 -4.11
CA ILE A 46 20.93 -2.26 -2.70
C ILE A 46 19.94 -3.25 -2.11
N VAL A 47 18.65 -3.07 -2.35
CA VAL A 47 17.58 -3.96 -1.83
C VAL A 47 17.66 -5.35 -2.45
N GLU A 48 17.99 -5.48 -3.74
CA GLU A 48 18.21 -6.76 -4.42
C GLU A 48 19.38 -7.55 -3.83
N LEU A 49 20.47 -6.87 -3.49
CA LEU A 49 21.70 -7.49 -2.96
C LEU A 49 21.61 -7.87 -1.48
N LEU A 50 20.64 -7.31 -0.76
CA LEU A 50 20.46 -7.52 0.67
C LEU A 50 19.07 -8.13 0.93
N PRO A 51 18.96 -9.45 1.05
CA PRO A 51 17.68 -10.12 1.28
C PRO A 51 17.01 -9.61 2.56
N ALA A 52 15.68 -9.72 2.60
CA ALA A 52 14.91 -9.37 3.77
C ALA A 52 15.10 -10.46 4.83
N ASP A 53 15.55 -10.07 6.01
CA ASP A 53 15.43 -10.88 7.21
C ASP A 53 14.84 -10.02 8.34
N ASP A 54 14.34 -10.68 9.40
CA ASP A 54 13.74 -10.02 10.56
C ASP A 54 14.75 -9.13 11.32
N ASN A 55 16.04 -9.37 11.16
CA ASN A 55 17.15 -8.61 11.75
C ASN A 55 17.70 -7.53 10.82
N SER A 56 17.03 -7.23 9.72
CA SER A 56 17.48 -6.18 8.81
C SER A 56 17.59 -4.82 9.53
N PRO A 57 18.69 -4.06 9.32
CA PRO A 57 18.85 -2.74 9.90
C PRO A 57 17.68 -1.80 9.56
N ASP A 58 17.35 -0.90 10.47
CA ASP A 58 16.25 0.07 10.29
C ASP A 58 16.37 0.88 9.00
N GLU A 59 17.60 1.25 8.62
CA GLU A 59 17.86 1.98 7.38
C GLU A 59 17.48 1.16 6.13
N LEU A 60 17.69 -0.17 6.16
CA LEU A 60 17.31 -1.03 5.06
C LEU A 60 15.79 -1.21 5.00
N ARG A 61 15.13 -1.33 6.16
CA ARG A 61 13.67 -1.35 6.25
C ARG A 61 13.06 -0.07 5.69
N ARG A 62 13.61 1.10 6.06
CA ARG A 62 13.16 2.41 5.53
C ARG A 62 13.41 2.53 4.03
N LEU A 63 14.56 2.04 3.54
CA LEU A 63 14.86 2.05 2.11
C LEU A 63 13.87 1.19 1.32
N ARG A 64 13.55 -0.01 1.81
CA ARG A 64 12.50 -0.86 1.22
C ARG A 64 11.14 -0.19 1.24
N ALA A 65 10.77 0.42 2.36
CA ALA A 65 9.53 1.18 2.46
C ALA A 65 9.46 2.33 1.46
N SER A 66 10.58 3.01 1.19
CA SER A 66 10.63 4.09 0.20
C SER A 66 10.52 3.60 -1.26
N LEU A 67 10.79 2.33 -1.51
CA LEU A 67 10.65 1.67 -2.81
C LEU A 67 9.28 0.99 -2.99
N ALA A 68 8.47 0.94 -1.93
CA ALA A 68 7.16 0.31 -1.97
C ALA A 68 6.22 1.02 -2.95
N SER A 69 5.38 0.25 -3.59
CA SER A 69 4.38 0.76 -4.52
C SER A 69 3.14 1.28 -3.79
N THR A 70 2.46 2.27 -4.34
CA THR A 70 1.12 2.66 -3.90
C THR A 70 0.10 2.03 -4.84
N TYR A 71 -0.78 1.21 -4.29
CA TYR A 71 -1.89 0.59 -5.01
C TYR A 71 -3.13 1.46 -4.82
N TYR A 72 -3.60 2.06 -5.89
CA TYR A 72 -4.82 2.85 -5.86
C TYR A 72 -6.04 1.94 -6.04
N GLY A 73 -6.87 1.89 -5.00
CA GLY A 73 -8.10 1.11 -4.99
C GLY A 73 -9.31 1.95 -5.37
N ASN A 74 -10.24 1.38 -6.12
CA ASN A 74 -11.51 2.04 -6.48
C ASN A 74 -12.48 2.02 -5.29
N PHE A 75 -12.20 2.81 -4.27
CA PHE A 75 -13.01 2.94 -3.07
C PHE A 75 -12.72 4.28 -2.36
N SER A 76 -13.43 4.55 -1.27
CA SER A 76 -13.11 5.59 -0.30
C SER A 76 -12.92 4.95 1.08
N VAL A 77 -11.82 5.27 1.76
CA VAL A 77 -11.60 4.88 3.16
C VAL A 77 -12.70 5.44 4.05
N PHE A 78 -13.11 6.68 3.80
CA PHE A 78 -14.13 7.38 4.58
C PHE A 78 -15.54 6.79 4.41
N ARG A 79 -15.78 6.08 3.31
CA ARG A 79 -17.04 5.38 3.06
C ARG A 79 -17.02 3.93 3.52
N SER A 80 -15.92 3.21 3.27
CA SER A 80 -15.88 1.76 3.42
C SER A 80 -15.14 1.28 4.67
N ALA A 81 -14.28 2.12 5.24
CA ALA A 81 -13.50 1.79 6.44
C ALA A 81 -13.23 3.06 7.29
N PRO A 82 -14.28 3.82 7.68
CA PRO A 82 -14.10 5.09 8.38
C PRO A 82 -13.33 4.97 9.70
N ASP A 83 -13.44 3.87 10.42
CA ASP A 83 -12.75 3.68 11.69
C ASP A 83 -11.22 3.53 11.51
N THR A 84 -10.75 3.14 10.34
CA THR A 84 -9.31 3.15 10.03
C THR A 84 -8.74 4.57 10.14
N TRP A 85 -9.48 5.55 9.64
CA TRP A 85 -9.12 6.96 9.69
C TRP A 85 -9.47 7.61 11.02
N ALA A 86 -10.69 7.36 11.54
CA ALA A 86 -11.22 8.09 12.68
C ALA A 86 -10.58 7.69 14.02
N ILE A 87 -10.25 6.42 14.20
CA ILE A 87 -9.77 5.86 15.48
C ILE A 87 -8.57 4.91 15.32
N ASP A 88 -7.90 4.92 14.18
CA ASP A 88 -6.76 4.03 13.91
C ASP A 88 -7.10 2.52 14.00
N GLN A 89 -8.36 2.14 13.77
CA GLN A 89 -8.78 0.74 13.78
C GLN A 89 -8.06 -0.04 12.67
N LEU A 90 -7.44 -1.14 13.04
CA LEU A 90 -6.79 -2.03 12.08
C LEU A 90 -7.73 -3.17 11.70
N PHE A 91 -7.93 -3.34 10.40
CA PHE A 91 -8.62 -4.49 9.83
C PHE A 91 -7.61 -5.43 9.15
N PRO A 92 -7.84 -6.75 9.17
CA PRO A 92 -7.08 -7.65 8.33
C PRO A 92 -7.32 -7.32 6.85
N VAL A 93 -6.25 -7.19 6.10
CA VAL A 93 -6.29 -6.85 4.67
C VAL A 93 -5.40 -7.82 3.92
N MET A 94 -5.91 -8.44 2.85
CA MET A 94 -5.10 -9.31 2.00
C MET A 94 -5.70 -9.43 0.58
N PRO A 95 -4.90 -9.80 -0.42
CA PRO A 95 -5.44 -10.24 -1.70
C PRO A 95 -6.38 -11.42 -1.53
N ILE A 96 -7.48 -11.46 -2.31
CA ILE A 96 -8.46 -12.57 -2.26
C ILE A 96 -8.38 -13.49 -3.48
N HIS A 97 -7.39 -13.30 -4.32
CA HIS A 97 -7.07 -14.16 -5.46
C HIS A 97 -5.55 -14.29 -5.63
N ARG A 98 -5.08 -15.17 -6.53
CA ARG A 98 -3.66 -15.48 -6.74
C ARG A 98 -2.97 -15.99 -5.45
N LEU A 99 -3.74 -16.66 -4.58
CA LEU A 99 -3.26 -17.12 -3.26
C LEU A 99 -2.19 -18.22 -3.33
N HIS A 100 -1.99 -18.82 -4.51
CA HIS A 100 -0.94 -19.82 -4.77
C HIS A 100 0.35 -19.20 -5.32
N GLU A 101 0.34 -17.89 -5.57
CA GLU A 101 1.49 -17.16 -6.08
C GLU A 101 2.19 -16.43 -4.93
N GLN A 102 3.52 -16.39 -4.97
CA GLN A 102 4.31 -15.62 -4.02
C GLN A 102 4.17 -14.13 -4.36
N PRO A 103 3.71 -13.28 -3.43
CA PRO A 103 3.71 -11.83 -3.65
C PRO A 103 5.13 -11.29 -3.82
N GLU A 104 5.37 -10.53 -4.87
CA GLU A 104 6.69 -10.00 -5.21
C GLU A 104 6.86 -8.51 -4.90
N GLN A 105 5.76 -7.82 -4.52
CA GLN A 105 5.77 -6.39 -4.25
C GLN A 105 5.43 -6.10 -2.79
N LEU A 106 6.01 -5.01 -2.27
CA LEU A 106 5.54 -4.38 -1.04
C LEU A 106 4.77 -3.12 -1.42
N GLY A 107 3.60 -2.92 -0.82
CA GLY A 107 2.76 -1.80 -1.14
C GLY A 107 1.93 -1.26 0.02
N SER A 108 1.54 -0.01 -0.11
CA SER A 108 0.44 0.60 0.64
C SER A 108 -0.79 0.69 -0.27
N ILE A 109 -1.97 0.81 0.32
CA ILE A 109 -3.22 0.96 -0.41
C ILE A 109 -3.74 2.36 -0.17
N ALA A 110 -3.99 3.10 -1.24
CA ALA A 110 -4.62 4.40 -1.20
C ALA A 110 -5.97 4.34 -1.91
N ASP A 111 -6.92 5.15 -1.46
CA ASP A 111 -8.18 5.35 -2.16
C ASP A 111 -8.04 6.38 -3.31
N LEU A 112 -9.13 6.68 -4.00
CA LEU A 112 -9.16 7.66 -5.08
C LEU A 112 -9.72 9.01 -4.62
N THR A 113 -9.90 9.24 -3.31
CA THR A 113 -10.33 10.55 -2.82
C THR A 113 -9.19 11.56 -2.95
N CYS A 114 -9.53 12.84 -2.93
CA CYS A 114 -8.54 13.91 -2.97
C CYS A 114 -7.86 14.15 -1.61
N ASP A 115 -8.31 13.46 -0.55
CA ASP A 115 -7.79 13.60 0.79
C ASP A 115 -6.51 12.78 1.00
N SER A 116 -5.48 13.38 1.59
CA SER A 116 -4.21 12.71 1.88
C SER A 116 -4.33 11.58 2.91
N ASP A 117 -5.41 11.55 3.68
CA ASP A 117 -5.70 10.52 4.68
C ASP A 117 -6.45 9.32 4.09
N GLY A 118 -6.86 9.38 2.81
CA GLY A 118 -7.49 8.29 2.08
C GLY A 118 -6.53 7.13 1.79
N LYS A 119 -5.98 6.49 2.82
CA LYS A 119 -5.01 5.39 2.68
C LYS A 119 -5.10 4.38 3.82
N LEU A 120 -4.79 3.13 3.49
CA LEU A 120 -4.51 2.07 4.45
C LEU A 120 -2.99 1.97 4.59
N ALA A 121 -2.45 2.57 5.64
CA ALA A 121 -1.00 2.69 5.86
C ALA A 121 -0.47 1.75 6.94
N ARG A 122 -1.35 0.97 7.59
CA ARG A 122 -1.00 -0.01 8.61
C ARG A 122 -1.82 -1.27 8.43
N PHE A 123 -1.16 -2.41 8.56
CA PHE A 123 -1.73 -3.73 8.32
C PHE A 123 -1.40 -4.66 9.48
N ILE A 124 -2.23 -5.68 9.70
CA ILE A 124 -2.01 -6.73 10.71
C ILE A 124 -1.38 -7.93 10.04
N GLN A 125 -0.29 -8.42 10.60
CA GLN A 125 0.31 -9.69 10.22
C GLN A 125 0.93 -10.37 11.45
N GLY A 126 0.52 -11.61 11.73
CA GLY A 126 1.07 -12.38 12.85
C GLY A 126 0.90 -11.71 14.21
N GLY A 127 -0.17 -10.94 14.42
CA GLY A 127 -0.41 -10.20 15.66
C GLY A 127 0.38 -8.90 15.81
N GLN A 128 1.18 -8.52 14.82
CA GLN A 128 1.94 -7.28 14.78
C GLN A 128 1.40 -6.33 13.71
N SER A 129 1.64 -5.03 13.90
CA SER A 129 1.34 -4.01 12.89
C SER A 129 2.54 -3.79 11.98
N LYS A 130 2.32 -3.78 10.67
CA LYS A 130 3.32 -3.42 9.66
C LYS A 130 2.81 -2.30 8.76
N SER A 131 3.73 -1.55 8.16
CA SER A 131 3.40 -0.39 7.31
C SER A 131 3.18 -0.75 5.84
N LEU A 132 3.51 -1.96 5.42
CA LEU A 132 3.40 -2.40 4.04
C LEU A 132 2.76 -3.78 3.97
N LEU A 133 2.02 -4.02 2.92
CA LEU A 133 1.38 -5.29 2.60
C LEU A 133 2.13 -5.96 1.45
N GLU A 134 2.25 -7.28 1.52
CA GLU A 134 2.76 -8.08 0.41
C GLU A 134 1.66 -8.25 -0.64
N LEU A 135 1.94 -7.81 -1.86
CA LEU A 135 0.99 -7.74 -2.97
C LEU A 135 1.63 -8.30 -4.25
N HIS A 136 0.80 -8.64 -5.20
CA HIS A 136 1.25 -9.06 -6.53
C HIS A 136 1.23 -7.88 -7.49
N THR A 137 2.11 -7.87 -8.46
CA THR A 137 2.06 -6.89 -9.56
C THR A 137 0.73 -7.01 -10.31
N PRO A 138 -0.06 -5.93 -10.43
CA PRO A 138 -1.31 -5.96 -11.17
C PRO A 138 -1.06 -6.26 -12.66
N THR A 139 -1.90 -7.11 -13.24
CA THR A 139 -1.87 -7.39 -14.68
C THR A 139 -2.80 -6.41 -15.41
N PRO A 140 -2.33 -5.67 -16.42
CA PRO A 140 -3.18 -4.75 -17.16
C PRO A 140 -4.44 -5.44 -17.70
N GLY A 141 -5.59 -4.81 -17.51
CA GLY A 141 -6.89 -5.32 -17.96
C GLY A 141 -7.49 -6.43 -17.09
N GLN A 142 -6.81 -6.84 -16.03
CA GLN A 142 -7.35 -7.81 -15.07
C GLN A 142 -7.61 -7.13 -13.71
N PRO A 143 -8.79 -7.33 -13.11
CA PRO A 143 -9.06 -6.79 -11.77
C PRO A 143 -8.16 -7.46 -10.73
N TYR A 144 -7.56 -6.66 -9.85
CA TYR A 144 -6.82 -7.13 -8.70
C TYR A 144 -7.64 -6.84 -7.45
N LEU A 145 -8.17 -7.88 -6.82
CA LEU A 145 -9.11 -7.77 -5.71
C LEU A 145 -8.39 -7.95 -4.38
N VAL A 146 -8.65 -7.03 -3.47
CA VAL A 146 -8.14 -7.04 -2.09
C VAL A 146 -9.35 -7.05 -1.15
N GLY A 147 -9.32 -7.94 -0.18
CA GLY A 147 -10.35 -8.03 0.86
C GLY A 147 -9.95 -7.25 2.11
N LEU A 148 -10.89 -6.52 2.66
CA LEU A 148 -10.87 -5.95 4.01
C LEU A 148 -11.78 -6.83 4.87
N PHE A 149 -11.21 -7.50 5.87
CA PHE A 149 -11.92 -8.51 6.65
C PHE A 149 -12.34 -7.99 8.01
N LEU A 150 -13.38 -8.60 8.57
CA LEU A 150 -13.93 -8.30 9.89
C LEU A 150 -14.46 -6.86 10.00
N ALA A 151 -14.78 -6.22 8.88
CA ALA A 151 -15.47 -4.95 8.85
C ALA A 151 -16.93 -5.19 9.29
N GLY A 152 -17.33 -4.60 10.39
CA GLY A 152 -18.71 -4.71 10.91
C GLY A 152 -19.65 -3.72 10.23
N ALA A 153 -20.95 -3.84 10.55
CA ALA A 153 -22.01 -3.00 9.99
C ALA A 153 -21.78 -1.48 10.20
N TYR A 154 -21.09 -1.10 11.25
CA TYR A 154 -20.80 0.31 11.53
C TYR A 154 -19.93 0.97 10.45
N GLN A 155 -19.07 0.23 9.78
CA GLN A 155 -18.24 0.80 8.71
C GLN A 155 -19.11 1.33 7.55
N GLU A 156 -20.15 0.65 7.19
CA GLU A 156 -21.06 1.09 6.13
C GLU A 156 -22.05 2.14 6.58
N VAL A 157 -22.60 2.00 7.79
CA VAL A 157 -23.63 2.89 8.35
C VAL A 157 -23.03 4.26 8.71
N MET A 158 -21.84 4.30 9.27
CA MET A 158 -21.17 5.55 9.68
C MET A 158 -20.32 6.17 8.57
N GLY A 159 -20.06 5.44 7.50
CA GLY A 159 -19.31 5.97 6.35
C GLY A 159 -20.13 7.00 5.58
N ASN A 160 -19.50 8.11 5.18
CA ASN A 160 -20.16 9.12 4.37
C ASN A 160 -19.69 9.08 2.90
N LEU A 161 -20.45 9.73 2.01
CA LEU A 161 -20.16 9.79 0.59
C LEU A 161 -19.05 10.83 0.28
N HIS A 162 -17.86 10.57 0.75
CA HIS A 162 -16.72 11.43 0.50
C HIS A 162 -16.30 11.37 -0.97
N ASN A 163 -16.24 12.50 -1.65
CA ASN A 163 -16.01 12.63 -3.10
C ASN A 163 -16.99 11.82 -3.97
N LEU A 164 -18.23 11.59 -3.49
CA LEU A 164 -19.27 10.84 -4.17
C LEU A 164 -18.93 9.35 -4.42
N PHE A 165 -17.93 8.80 -3.75
CA PHE A 165 -17.68 7.36 -3.80
C PHE A 165 -18.78 6.58 -3.08
N GLY A 166 -19.29 5.56 -3.77
CA GLY A 166 -20.25 4.62 -3.20
C GLY A 166 -19.60 3.56 -2.30
N SER A 167 -20.41 2.67 -1.77
CA SER A 167 -19.94 1.53 -0.97
C SER A 167 -19.20 0.52 -1.85
N THR A 168 -18.19 -0.14 -1.29
CA THR A 168 -17.54 -1.32 -1.89
C THR A 168 -18.48 -2.53 -1.86
N ASN A 169 -18.13 -3.60 -2.60
CA ASN A 169 -18.82 -4.88 -2.44
C ASN A 169 -18.63 -5.39 -1.01
N ALA A 170 -19.73 -5.80 -0.37
CA ALA A 170 -19.68 -6.42 0.94
C ALA A 170 -20.18 -7.88 0.85
N VAL A 171 -19.48 -8.78 1.55
CA VAL A 171 -19.78 -10.21 1.51
C VAL A 171 -19.80 -10.76 2.94
N HIS A 172 -20.89 -11.45 3.28
CA HIS A 172 -21.01 -12.16 4.53
C HIS A 172 -20.64 -13.63 4.28
N ILE A 173 -19.59 -14.08 4.96
CA ILE A 173 -19.03 -15.43 4.78
C ILE A 173 -19.13 -16.17 6.09
N ARG A 174 -19.60 -17.42 6.02
CA ARG A 174 -19.64 -18.35 7.14
C ARG A 174 -18.89 -19.64 6.79
N LEU A 175 -18.26 -20.25 7.78
CA LEU A 175 -17.68 -21.57 7.64
C LEU A 175 -18.81 -22.63 7.53
N ALA A 176 -18.71 -23.49 6.54
CA ALA A 176 -19.67 -24.58 6.37
C ALA A 176 -19.34 -25.76 7.30
N PRO A 177 -20.36 -26.45 7.88
CA PRO A 177 -20.14 -27.71 8.58
C PRO A 177 -19.48 -28.73 7.63
N GLY A 178 -18.33 -29.27 8.02
CA GLY A 178 -17.58 -30.21 7.19
C GLY A 178 -16.47 -29.60 6.34
N GLY A 179 -16.21 -28.31 6.49
CA GLY A 179 -15.15 -27.56 5.81
C GLY A 179 -15.64 -26.75 4.62
N GLY A 180 -14.82 -25.81 4.19
CA GLY A 180 -15.21 -24.83 3.17
C GLY A 180 -15.97 -23.64 3.72
N TYR A 181 -16.61 -22.87 2.85
CA TYR A 181 -17.33 -21.65 3.22
C TYR A 181 -18.67 -21.56 2.50
N GLN A 182 -19.56 -20.76 3.07
CA GLN A 182 -20.84 -20.40 2.49
C GLN A 182 -20.96 -18.88 2.43
N LEU A 183 -21.42 -18.37 1.30
CA LEU A 183 -21.77 -16.95 1.14
C LEU A 183 -23.22 -16.79 1.57
N ASP A 184 -23.44 -16.13 2.71
CA ASP A 184 -24.78 -15.91 3.23
C ASP A 184 -25.45 -14.71 2.56
N HIS A 185 -24.69 -13.65 2.33
CA HIS A 185 -25.19 -12.44 1.74
C HIS A 185 -24.10 -11.72 0.94
N VAL A 186 -24.48 -11.18 -0.21
CA VAL A 186 -23.61 -10.38 -1.07
C VAL A 186 -24.31 -9.05 -1.40
N VAL A 187 -23.71 -7.95 -0.97
CA VAL A 187 -24.15 -6.60 -1.31
C VAL A 187 -23.22 -6.06 -2.39
N ARG A 188 -23.76 -5.72 -3.54
CA ARG A 188 -22.99 -5.07 -4.60
C ARG A 188 -22.75 -3.62 -4.24
N GLY A 189 -21.51 -3.20 -4.33
CA GLY A 189 -21.10 -1.82 -4.19
C GLY A 189 -21.52 -0.97 -5.40
N LEU A 190 -21.46 0.32 -5.21
CA LEU A 190 -21.65 1.31 -6.28
C LEU A 190 -20.29 1.63 -6.89
N SER A 191 -20.12 1.39 -8.18
CA SER A 191 -18.93 1.83 -8.90
C SER A 191 -19.11 3.27 -9.40
N LEU A 192 -18.00 3.99 -9.64
CA LEU A 192 -18.01 5.33 -10.26
C LEU A 192 -18.71 5.38 -11.62
N ILE A 193 -18.89 4.24 -12.28
CA ILE A 193 -19.54 4.14 -13.59
C ILE A 193 -21.08 4.28 -13.48
N HIS A 194 -21.62 4.22 -12.27
CA HIS A 194 -23.06 4.25 -12.02
C HIS A 194 -23.53 5.56 -11.36
N ILE A 195 -22.69 6.59 -11.35
CA ILE A 195 -23.05 7.94 -10.89
C ILE A 195 -23.40 8.82 -12.10
#